data_6599051fce0af4daa4473d31ee894630
#
_entry.id   6599051fce0af4daa4473d31ee894630
#
_cell.length_a   1.000
_cell.length_b   1.000
_cell.length_c   1.000
_cell.angle_alpha   90.00
_cell.angle_beta   90.00
_cell.angle_gamma   90.00
#
_symmetry.space_group_name_H-M   'P 1'
#
loop_
_entity.id
_entity.type
_entity.pdbx_description
1 polymer ?
#
loop_
_entity_poly.entity_id
_entity_poly.type
_entity_poly.pdbx_seq_one_letter_code
_entity_poly.pdbx_strand_id
1 'polypeptide(L)'
;MSFPDIYTEGIASGWKVTDAARLTAPQTLEADVAIIGSGAGGGATAEILSQAGLKVLLVEEGPLKTSADFKDMQEARAYRELYQGGGPGKASSDGAISILQGRSVGGSTTVNWTSSFRTPEPTLDFWAAEREVTGHSVAEMKPWFEQMEQRLNVARWETAPNANNSVLQRGCEKLGWEAHAIPRNVKGCWNSGACGLGCPVNAKQSMLVSTIPEALKNGATLVHRLRVRELQHANGKITGALADALSAKDGTTPTGVTLTIRARHFVAAGGALNTPALLLRSKLPDPHGLLGKRTLIHPVVLTTAVMPERIDAFYGAPQSIASDHFQWKDGATGPMGYKLEVPPIFPGIGSAVFNLYGRELQQGMADFAHANSVLALLRDGFVPGSEGGSVRLGDDGNAVLDYDISDYVWDGVRRAWLSMAELQFAAGAKAVRVAHLDAANYTSWAEARKAIPELALKKFRTTLFTAHLMGGCGMSQNAKRGVVDSGGRHHQIENLSVLDGSVFPTSIGANPQLSIYGLTAQNATALAKQLRG
;
A
#
# COMPACT_ATOMS: atom_id res chain seq x y z
N MET A 1 -29.63 -10.52 -8.38
CA MET A 1 -28.77 -10.46 -9.58
C MET A 1 -27.35 -10.79 -9.13
N SER A 2 -26.72 -11.82 -9.72
CA SER A 2 -25.29 -12.07 -9.49
C SER A 2 -24.49 -11.13 -10.38
N PHE A 3 -23.47 -10.45 -9.83
CA PHE A 3 -22.52 -9.75 -10.67
C PHE A 3 -21.73 -10.75 -11.50
N PRO A 4 -21.48 -10.48 -12.78
CA PRO A 4 -20.65 -11.33 -13.61
C PRO A 4 -19.25 -11.42 -13.00
N ASP A 5 -18.73 -12.63 -12.90
CA ASP A 5 -17.35 -12.85 -12.46
C ASP A 5 -16.43 -12.71 -13.68
N ILE A 6 -15.70 -11.60 -13.73
CA ILE A 6 -14.85 -11.22 -14.87
C ILE A 6 -13.86 -12.34 -15.24
N TYR A 7 -13.29 -13.02 -14.24
CA TYR A 7 -12.31 -14.07 -14.49
C TYR A 7 -12.93 -15.38 -14.95
N THR A 8 -14.09 -15.76 -14.40
CA THR A 8 -14.83 -16.93 -14.88
C THR A 8 -15.19 -16.77 -16.35
N GLU A 9 -15.72 -15.61 -16.74
CA GLU A 9 -16.06 -15.29 -18.12
C GLU A 9 -14.83 -15.18 -19.02
N GLY A 10 -13.78 -14.51 -18.53
CA GLY A 10 -12.53 -14.34 -19.27
C GLY A 10 -11.80 -15.65 -19.53
N ILE A 11 -11.71 -16.54 -18.55
CA ILE A 11 -11.11 -17.87 -18.71
C ILE A 11 -11.92 -18.70 -19.71
N ALA A 12 -13.24 -18.66 -19.62
CA ALA A 12 -14.10 -19.33 -20.59
C ALA A 12 -13.94 -18.78 -22.02
N SER A 13 -13.56 -17.49 -22.16
CA SER A 13 -13.26 -16.85 -23.46
C SER A 13 -11.80 -16.99 -23.91
N GLY A 14 -10.96 -17.74 -23.17
CA GLY A 14 -9.59 -18.06 -23.57
C GLY A 14 -8.48 -17.28 -22.87
N TRP A 15 -8.77 -16.57 -21.76
CA TRP A 15 -7.70 -15.97 -20.95
C TRP A 15 -6.76 -17.03 -20.36
N LYS A 16 -5.47 -16.75 -20.41
CA LYS A 16 -4.43 -17.65 -19.93
C LYS A 16 -4.18 -17.40 -18.44
N VAL A 17 -4.94 -18.08 -17.59
CA VAL A 17 -4.80 -18.00 -16.13
C VAL A 17 -4.51 -19.39 -15.57
N THR A 18 -3.42 -19.51 -14.82
CA THR A 18 -2.98 -20.77 -14.21
C THR A 18 -2.88 -20.65 -12.70
N ASP A 19 -3.52 -21.57 -11.99
CA ASP A 19 -3.29 -21.77 -10.56
C ASP A 19 -2.11 -22.73 -10.36
N ALA A 20 -0.97 -22.22 -9.90
CA ALA A 20 0.23 -23.02 -9.72
C ALA A 20 0.05 -24.14 -8.68
N ALA A 21 -0.88 -24.00 -7.72
CA ALA A 21 -1.20 -25.08 -6.77
C ALA A 21 -1.71 -26.37 -7.41
N ARG A 22 -2.16 -26.31 -8.68
CA ARG A 22 -2.67 -27.46 -9.44
C ARG A 22 -1.61 -28.12 -10.32
N LEU A 23 -0.42 -27.56 -10.38
CA LEU A 23 0.67 -28.10 -11.17
C LEU A 23 1.27 -29.34 -10.47
N THR A 24 1.54 -30.37 -11.27
CA THR A 24 2.07 -31.67 -10.78
C THR A 24 3.49 -31.95 -11.21
N ALA A 25 4.05 -31.14 -12.12
CA ALA A 25 5.40 -31.31 -12.63
C ALA A 25 6.10 -29.96 -12.87
N PRO A 26 7.43 -29.90 -12.76
CA PRO A 26 8.22 -28.76 -13.16
C PRO A 26 8.02 -28.40 -14.63
N GLN A 27 8.04 -27.11 -14.95
CA GLN A 27 7.94 -26.61 -16.33
C GLN A 27 8.70 -25.30 -16.51
N THR A 28 8.99 -24.96 -17.75
CA THR A 28 9.59 -23.67 -18.12
C THR A 28 8.52 -22.77 -18.72
N LEU A 29 8.45 -21.54 -18.24
CA LEU A 29 7.59 -20.48 -18.78
C LEU A 29 8.47 -19.48 -19.54
N GLU A 30 8.05 -19.11 -20.75
CA GLU A 30 8.80 -18.19 -21.62
C GLU A 30 7.95 -16.98 -22.01
N ALA A 31 8.56 -15.79 -21.97
CA ALA A 31 7.93 -14.53 -22.32
C ALA A 31 8.95 -13.52 -22.89
N ASP A 32 8.48 -12.42 -23.48
CA ASP A 32 9.33 -11.27 -23.73
C ASP A 32 9.64 -10.54 -22.41
N VAL A 33 8.60 -10.39 -21.57
CA VAL A 33 8.73 -9.75 -20.25
C VAL A 33 8.08 -10.61 -19.18
N ALA A 34 8.82 -10.90 -18.10
CA ALA A 34 8.32 -11.50 -16.88
C ALA A 34 8.15 -10.44 -15.80
N ILE A 35 6.92 -10.25 -15.32
CA ILE A 35 6.56 -9.30 -14.27
C ILE A 35 6.30 -10.07 -13.00
N ILE A 36 7.01 -9.73 -11.91
CA ILE A 36 6.98 -10.40 -10.62
C ILE A 36 6.21 -9.53 -9.61
N GLY A 37 4.99 -9.92 -9.32
CA GLY A 37 4.00 -9.18 -8.53
C GLY A 37 2.94 -8.52 -9.40
N SER A 38 1.69 -8.65 -9.01
CA SER A 38 0.50 -8.18 -9.74
C SER A 38 -0.17 -6.94 -9.11
N GLY A 39 0.52 -6.29 -8.16
CA GLY A 39 0.04 -5.08 -7.49
C GLY A 39 -0.02 -3.85 -8.40
N ALA A 40 -0.03 -2.67 -7.79
CA ALA A 40 -0.18 -1.38 -8.49
C ALA A 40 0.78 -1.23 -9.69
N GLY A 41 2.06 -1.50 -9.47
CA GLY A 41 3.06 -1.39 -10.53
C GLY A 41 2.96 -2.52 -11.55
N GLY A 42 2.92 -3.79 -11.08
CA GLY A 42 2.92 -4.95 -11.97
C GLY A 42 1.68 -5.05 -12.85
N GLY A 43 0.49 -4.77 -12.30
CA GLY A 43 -0.76 -4.76 -13.05
C GLY A 43 -0.80 -3.69 -14.14
N ALA A 44 -0.36 -2.46 -13.83
CA ALA A 44 -0.26 -1.38 -14.81
C ALA A 44 0.78 -1.70 -15.90
N THR A 45 1.95 -2.22 -15.49
CA THR A 45 3.00 -2.66 -16.42
C THR A 45 2.48 -3.74 -17.39
N ALA A 46 1.74 -4.73 -16.86
CA ALA A 46 1.22 -5.83 -17.68
C ALA A 46 0.29 -5.34 -18.79
N GLU A 47 -0.62 -4.40 -18.47
CA GLU A 47 -1.49 -3.79 -19.47
C GLU A 47 -0.69 -3.06 -20.55
N ILE A 48 0.21 -2.16 -20.16
CA ILE A 48 0.97 -1.32 -21.08
C ILE A 48 1.85 -2.17 -22.02
N LEU A 49 2.55 -3.15 -21.48
CA LEU A 49 3.44 -3.98 -22.29
C LEU A 49 2.67 -4.95 -23.22
N SER A 50 1.55 -5.51 -22.76
CA SER A 50 0.71 -6.36 -23.60
C SER A 50 0.02 -5.59 -24.73
N GLN A 51 -0.45 -4.37 -24.46
CA GLN A 51 -0.97 -3.46 -25.49
C GLN A 51 0.11 -3.08 -26.53
N ALA A 52 1.37 -3.03 -26.12
CA ALA A 52 2.48 -2.84 -27.03
C ALA A 52 2.83 -4.08 -27.86
N GLY A 53 2.10 -5.19 -27.72
CA GLY A 53 2.28 -6.44 -28.47
C GLY A 53 3.38 -7.36 -27.94
N LEU A 54 3.91 -7.11 -26.72
CA LEU A 54 4.89 -7.98 -26.08
C LEU A 54 4.20 -9.19 -25.43
N LYS A 55 4.85 -10.34 -25.48
CA LYS A 55 4.43 -11.54 -24.74
C LYS A 55 4.73 -11.35 -23.26
N VAL A 56 3.70 -11.09 -22.46
CA VAL A 56 3.82 -10.79 -21.01
C VAL A 56 3.47 -12.01 -20.18
N LEU A 57 4.33 -12.35 -19.22
CA LEU A 57 4.05 -13.28 -18.12
C LEU A 57 3.94 -12.49 -16.82
N LEU A 58 2.77 -12.49 -16.19
CA LEU A 58 2.52 -11.91 -14.88
C LEU A 58 2.48 -13.02 -13.82
N VAL A 59 3.34 -12.92 -12.83
CA VAL A 59 3.48 -13.90 -11.74
C VAL A 59 3.03 -13.28 -10.43
N GLU A 60 2.17 -13.97 -9.70
CA GLU A 60 1.65 -13.52 -8.41
C GLU A 60 1.77 -14.62 -7.34
N GLU A 61 2.30 -14.25 -6.17
CA GLU A 61 2.44 -15.16 -5.04
C GLU A 61 1.10 -15.50 -4.40
N GLY A 62 0.21 -14.54 -4.31
CA GLY A 62 -1.10 -14.69 -3.67
C GLY A 62 -2.12 -15.42 -4.55
N PRO A 63 -3.29 -15.75 -3.99
CA PRO A 63 -4.38 -16.39 -4.73
C PRO A 63 -5.11 -15.39 -5.65
N LEU A 64 -5.75 -15.92 -6.70
CA LEU A 64 -6.81 -15.22 -7.40
C LEU A 64 -8.09 -15.32 -6.57
N LYS A 65 -8.64 -14.18 -6.18
CA LYS A 65 -9.94 -14.00 -5.53
C LYS A 65 -10.74 -12.97 -6.31
N THR A 66 -12.02 -13.23 -6.50
CA THR A 66 -12.87 -12.42 -7.38
C THR A 66 -14.12 -11.93 -6.67
N SER A 67 -14.98 -11.19 -7.36
CA SER A 67 -16.26 -10.74 -6.79
C SER A 67 -17.12 -11.88 -6.26
N ALA A 68 -17.01 -13.07 -6.84
CA ALA A 68 -17.70 -14.27 -6.34
C ALA A 68 -17.24 -14.69 -4.94
N ASP A 69 -15.93 -14.53 -4.64
CA ASP A 69 -15.38 -14.79 -3.30
C ASP A 69 -15.73 -13.68 -2.31
N PHE A 70 -15.75 -12.40 -2.78
CA PHE A 70 -15.86 -11.23 -1.89
C PHE A 70 -17.26 -11.00 -1.35
N LYS A 71 -18.33 -11.47 -2.01
CA LYS A 71 -19.72 -11.28 -1.55
C LYS A 71 -19.99 -11.88 -0.17
N ASP A 72 -19.29 -12.96 0.18
CA ASP A 72 -19.43 -13.66 1.46
C ASP A 72 -18.16 -13.53 2.31
N MET A 73 -17.31 -12.54 2.03
CA MET A 73 -16.03 -12.33 2.69
C MET A 73 -16.21 -11.69 4.06
N GLN A 74 -15.89 -12.44 5.10
CA GLN A 74 -15.85 -11.94 6.46
C GLN A 74 -14.46 -11.39 6.81
N GLU A 75 -14.38 -10.48 7.80
CA GLU A 75 -13.17 -9.78 8.20
C GLU A 75 -11.99 -10.74 8.47
N ALA A 76 -12.16 -11.72 9.34
CA ALA A 76 -11.12 -12.70 9.69
C ALA A 76 -10.66 -13.53 8.49
N ARG A 77 -11.57 -13.87 7.58
CA ARG A 77 -11.27 -14.58 6.35
C ARG A 77 -10.48 -13.69 5.37
N ALA A 78 -10.89 -12.43 5.22
CA ALA A 78 -10.20 -11.47 4.36
C ALA A 78 -8.75 -11.27 4.78
N TYR A 79 -8.48 -11.05 6.06
CA TYR A 79 -7.11 -10.92 6.57
C TYR A 79 -6.27 -12.16 6.26
N ARG A 80 -6.81 -13.35 6.51
CA ARG A 80 -6.07 -14.60 6.26
C ARG A 80 -5.79 -14.86 4.78
N GLU A 81 -6.75 -14.56 3.89
CA GLU A 81 -6.69 -14.96 2.47
C GLU A 81 -6.16 -13.87 1.53
N LEU A 82 -6.28 -12.58 1.90
CA LEU A 82 -5.96 -11.46 1.02
C LEU A 82 -4.74 -10.65 1.49
N TYR A 83 -4.29 -10.83 2.74
CA TYR A 83 -3.21 -10.02 3.30
C TYR A 83 -1.96 -10.83 3.60
N GLN A 84 -0.82 -10.17 3.51
CA GLN A 84 0.47 -10.72 3.88
C GLN A 84 0.51 -11.04 5.37
N GLY A 85 0.93 -12.26 5.75
CA GLY A 85 1.03 -12.68 7.13
C GLY A 85 -0.29 -12.67 7.93
N GLY A 86 -1.43 -12.69 7.23
CA GLY A 86 -2.75 -12.67 7.89
C GLY A 86 -3.19 -11.26 8.36
N GLY A 87 -2.76 -10.21 7.67
CA GLY A 87 -3.12 -8.83 8.00
C GLY A 87 -2.32 -8.28 9.18
N PRO A 88 -2.95 -7.90 10.31
CA PRO A 88 -2.25 -7.34 11.47
C PRO A 88 -1.18 -8.25 12.08
N GLY A 89 -1.12 -9.52 11.70
CA GLY A 89 -0.07 -10.45 12.11
C GLY A 89 1.28 -10.22 11.45
N LYS A 90 1.37 -9.48 10.34
CA LYS A 90 2.64 -9.02 9.78
C LYS A 90 3.09 -7.77 10.53
N ALA A 91 4.34 -7.77 10.97
CA ALA A 91 4.91 -6.64 11.71
C ALA A 91 6.37 -6.40 11.33
N SER A 92 6.96 -5.30 11.86
CA SER A 92 8.41 -5.08 11.90
C SER A 92 9.10 -6.21 12.67
N SER A 93 10.44 -6.30 12.56
CA SER A 93 11.24 -7.38 13.16
C SER A 93 11.02 -7.55 14.66
N ASP A 94 10.81 -6.44 15.36
CA ASP A 94 10.54 -6.39 16.79
C ASP A 94 9.04 -6.48 17.15
N GLY A 95 8.15 -6.47 16.17
CA GLY A 95 6.70 -6.51 16.38
C GLY A 95 6.06 -5.16 16.76
N ALA A 96 6.82 -4.07 16.79
CA ALA A 96 6.32 -2.77 17.27
C ALA A 96 5.42 -2.04 16.26
N ILE A 97 5.53 -2.34 14.98
CA ILE A 97 4.78 -1.69 13.89
C ILE A 97 4.01 -2.75 13.12
N SER A 98 2.68 -2.69 13.13
CA SER A 98 1.84 -3.58 12.33
C SER A 98 1.85 -3.17 10.86
N ILE A 99 1.93 -4.15 9.95
CA ILE A 99 2.05 -3.92 8.51
C ILE A 99 0.82 -4.50 7.80
N LEU A 100 0.04 -3.64 7.15
CA LEU A 100 -1.09 -4.04 6.31
C LEU A 100 -0.68 -4.01 4.84
N GLN A 101 -0.49 -5.17 4.23
CA GLN A 101 -0.12 -5.31 2.82
C GLN A 101 -0.96 -6.42 2.18
N GLY A 102 -1.51 -6.16 0.99
CA GLY A 102 -2.26 -7.16 0.23
C GLY A 102 -1.35 -8.23 -0.37
N ARG A 103 -1.83 -9.47 -0.39
CA ARG A 103 -1.20 -10.64 -0.98
C ARG A 103 -2.24 -11.47 -1.74
N SER A 104 -2.57 -11.02 -2.93
CA SER A 104 -3.52 -11.65 -3.86
C SER A 104 -3.30 -11.07 -5.25
N VAL A 105 -3.92 -11.64 -6.27
CA VAL A 105 -3.94 -11.01 -7.60
C VAL A 105 -4.49 -9.59 -7.47
N GLY A 106 -3.75 -8.61 -8.01
CA GLY A 106 -3.98 -7.19 -7.81
C GLY A 106 -3.23 -6.60 -6.58
N GLY A 107 -2.56 -7.41 -5.77
CA GLY A 107 -1.79 -6.95 -4.61
C GLY A 107 -2.61 -6.11 -3.64
N SER A 108 -1.99 -5.10 -3.04
CA SER A 108 -2.67 -4.16 -2.11
C SER A 108 -3.81 -3.37 -2.76
N THR A 109 -3.89 -3.26 -4.10
CA THR A 109 -5.02 -2.58 -4.77
C THR A 109 -6.34 -3.34 -4.60
N THR A 110 -6.29 -4.65 -4.32
CA THR A 110 -7.47 -5.48 -4.05
C THR A 110 -8.08 -5.21 -2.68
N VAL A 111 -7.29 -4.73 -1.72
CA VAL A 111 -7.72 -4.52 -0.32
C VAL A 111 -7.63 -3.07 0.16
N ASN A 112 -7.11 -2.15 -0.63
CA ASN A 112 -7.01 -0.73 -0.28
C ASN A 112 -8.38 -0.02 -0.24
N TRP A 113 -8.37 1.21 0.25
CA TRP A 113 -9.60 2.01 0.43
C TRP A 113 -9.78 3.08 -0.66
N THR A 114 -9.08 2.96 -1.78
CA THR A 114 -9.27 3.74 -3.02
C THR A 114 -8.83 5.22 -2.99
N SER A 115 -8.22 5.72 -1.93
CA SER A 115 -7.69 7.09 -1.90
C SER A 115 -6.64 7.28 -3.00
N SER A 116 -6.83 8.28 -3.88
CA SER A 116 -6.05 8.45 -5.12
C SER A 116 -5.52 9.88 -5.22
N PHE A 117 -4.36 10.11 -4.61
CA PHE A 117 -3.66 11.39 -4.66
C PHE A 117 -2.46 11.33 -5.61
N ARG A 118 -2.27 12.38 -6.40
CA ARG A 118 -1.02 12.60 -7.13
C ARG A 118 0.11 12.81 -6.12
N THR A 119 1.35 12.54 -6.53
CA THR A 119 2.51 12.90 -5.71
C THR A 119 2.49 14.41 -5.47
N PRO A 120 2.54 14.87 -4.20
CA PRO A 120 2.56 16.28 -3.88
C PRO A 120 3.78 16.99 -4.49
N GLU A 121 3.58 18.22 -4.97
CA GLU A 121 4.65 19.04 -5.55
C GLU A 121 5.87 19.16 -4.63
N PRO A 122 5.74 19.46 -3.31
CA PRO A 122 6.92 19.54 -2.44
C PRO A 122 7.71 18.23 -2.36
N THR A 123 7.08 17.08 -2.61
CA THR A 123 7.77 15.78 -2.67
C THR A 123 8.57 15.65 -3.95
N LEU A 124 8.00 16.01 -5.10
CA LEU A 124 8.69 15.95 -6.39
C LEU A 124 9.89 16.90 -6.41
N ASP A 125 9.71 18.11 -5.89
CA ASP A 125 10.78 19.11 -5.76
C ASP A 125 11.92 18.62 -4.86
N PHE A 126 11.58 18.02 -3.72
CA PHE A 126 12.55 17.42 -2.82
C PHE A 126 13.31 16.26 -3.48
N TRP A 127 12.62 15.40 -4.24
CA TRP A 127 13.27 14.31 -4.96
C TRP A 127 14.24 14.82 -6.03
N ALA A 128 13.86 15.87 -6.76
CA ALA A 128 14.75 16.49 -7.77
C ALA A 128 15.99 17.10 -7.10
N ALA A 129 15.81 17.90 -6.04
CA ALA A 129 16.88 18.62 -5.38
C ALA A 129 17.80 17.71 -4.54
N GLU A 130 17.22 16.81 -3.75
CA GLU A 130 17.95 16.08 -2.71
C GLU A 130 18.25 14.62 -3.08
N ARG A 131 17.59 14.06 -4.10
CA ARG A 131 17.70 12.66 -4.50
C ARG A 131 18.18 12.47 -5.93
N GLU A 132 18.46 13.55 -6.66
CA GLU A 132 18.91 13.51 -8.05
C GLU A 132 17.94 12.72 -8.95
N VAL A 133 16.63 12.84 -8.69
CA VAL A 133 15.57 12.26 -9.51
C VAL A 133 15.23 13.21 -10.64
N THR A 134 15.19 12.72 -11.88
CA THR A 134 14.92 13.52 -13.07
C THR A 134 13.73 12.98 -13.85
N GLY A 135 13.06 13.83 -14.62
CA GLY A 135 11.92 13.44 -15.45
C GLY A 135 10.61 13.26 -14.68
N HIS A 136 10.53 13.79 -13.44
CA HIS A 136 9.38 13.62 -12.56
C HIS A 136 8.89 14.95 -11.95
N SER A 137 9.15 16.09 -12.59
CA SER A 137 8.51 17.36 -12.21
C SER A 137 6.97 17.26 -12.33
N VAL A 138 6.26 18.17 -11.70
CA VAL A 138 4.77 18.24 -11.79
C VAL A 138 4.32 18.24 -13.26
N ALA A 139 4.99 19.02 -14.12
CA ALA A 139 4.66 19.12 -15.53
C ALA A 139 4.91 17.80 -16.29
N GLU A 140 6.02 17.12 -16.02
CA GLU A 140 6.39 15.85 -16.67
C GLU A 140 5.48 14.71 -16.22
N MET A 141 5.07 14.69 -14.94
CA MET A 141 4.19 13.66 -14.39
C MET A 141 2.71 13.87 -14.72
N LYS A 142 2.30 15.10 -15.02
CA LYS A 142 0.89 15.44 -15.26
C LYS A 142 0.20 14.51 -16.28
N PRO A 143 0.72 14.28 -17.49
CA PRO A 143 0.05 13.45 -18.50
C PRO A 143 -0.11 11.98 -18.04
N TRP A 144 0.82 11.47 -17.26
CA TRP A 144 0.79 10.09 -16.74
C TRP A 144 -0.22 9.93 -15.62
N PHE A 145 -0.36 10.94 -14.75
CA PHE A 145 -1.44 10.96 -13.78
C PHE A 145 -2.80 11.04 -14.45
N GLU A 146 -2.99 11.95 -15.41
CA GLU A 146 -4.24 12.10 -16.15
C GLU A 146 -4.63 10.82 -16.89
N GLN A 147 -3.67 10.15 -17.53
CA GLN A 147 -3.88 8.86 -18.16
C GLN A 147 -4.39 7.81 -17.16
N MET A 148 -3.76 7.70 -16.01
CA MET A 148 -4.14 6.68 -15.01
C MET A 148 -5.41 7.06 -14.25
N GLU A 149 -5.67 8.33 -14.00
CA GLU A 149 -6.93 8.82 -13.46
C GLU A 149 -8.11 8.45 -14.38
N GLN A 150 -7.97 8.72 -15.66
CA GLN A 150 -8.97 8.34 -16.65
C GLN A 150 -9.13 6.81 -16.72
N ARG A 151 -8.03 6.08 -16.79
CA ARG A 151 -8.02 4.61 -16.90
C ARG A 151 -8.70 3.93 -15.71
N LEU A 152 -8.50 4.46 -14.51
CA LEU A 152 -9.00 3.89 -13.26
C LEU A 152 -10.23 4.60 -12.70
N ASN A 153 -10.85 5.48 -13.50
CA ASN A 153 -12.02 6.25 -13.10
C ASN A 153 -11.80 6.97 -11.76
N VAL A 154 -10.65 7.64 -11.61
CA VAL A 154 -10.38 8.47 -10.43
C VAL A 154 -11.19 9.74 -10.54
N ALA A 155 -12.06 9.96 -9.57
CA ALA A 155 -12.85 11.17 -9.48
C ALA A 155 -13.02 11.60 -8.03
N ARG A 156 -13.26 12.89 -7.80
CA ARG A 156 -13.63 13.40 -6.49
C ARG A 156 -14.89 12.68 -6.02
N TRP A 157 -14.88 12.27 -4.75
CA TRP A 157 -16.05 11.62 -4.17
C TRP A 157 -17.16 12.65 -3.94
N GLU A 158 -18.29 12.48 -4.62
CA GLU A 158 -19.40 13.45 -4.60
C GLU A 158 -20.53 13.06 -3.64
N THR A 159 -20.58 11.79 -3.23
CA THR A 159 -21.56 11.33 -2.24
C THR A 159 -21.23 11.93 -0.87
N ALA A 160 -22.25 12.35 -0.14
CA ALA A 160 -22.09 12.85 1.22
C ALA A 160 -21.24 11.86 2.06
N PRO A 161 -20.32 12.35 2.91
CA PRO A 161 -19.53 11.49 3.75
C PRO A 161 -20.43 10.68 4.70
N ASN A 162 -20.02 9.43 4.99
CA ASN A 162 -20.69 8.66 6.02
C ASN A 162 -20.51 9.32 7.40
N ALA A 163 -21.23 8.86 8.42
CA ALA A 163 -21.18 9.45 9.76
C ALA A 163 -19.74 9.50 10.31
N ASN A 164 -18.91 8.48 10.04
CA ASN A 164 -17.53 8.42 10.48
C ASN A 164 -16.67 9.54 9.85
N ASN A 165 -16.70 9.69 8.51
CA ASN A 165 -15.95 10.74 7.81
C ASN A 165 -16.49 12.15 8.10
N SER A 166 -17.79 12.31 8.35
CA SER A 166 -18.38 13.61 8.69
C SER A 166 -17.89 14.17 10.02
N VAL A 167 -17.36 13.34 10.95
CA VAL A 167 -16.71 13.83 12.17
C VAL A 167 -15.46 14.66 11.84
N LEU A 168 -14.60 14.16 10.95
CA LEU A 168 -13.42 14.91 10.48
C LEU A 168 -13.84 16.23 9.82
N GLN A 169 -14.81 16.18 8.92
CA GLN A 169 -15.29 17.38 8.22
C GLN A 169 -15.83 18.44 9.20
N ARG A 170 -16.74 18.07 10.11
CA ARG A 170 -17.31 18.97 11.11
C ARG A 170 -16.28 19.54 12.08
N GLY A 171 -15.30 18.69 12.49
CA GLY A 171 -14.23 19.14 13.39
C GLY A 171 -13.34 20.16 12.71
N CYS A 172 -12.91 19.91 11.47
CA CYS A 172 -12.12 20.87 10.69
C CYS A 172 -12.89 22.19 10.48
N GLU A 173 -14.17 22.12 10.10
CA GLU A 173 -15.00 23.31 9.91
C GLU A 173 -15.05 24.19 11.15
N LYS A 174 -15.28 23.59 12.34
CA LYS A 174 -15.32 24.33 13.61
C LYS A 174 -13.98 24.93 14.02
N LEU A 175 -12.87 24.32 13.61
CA LEU A 175 -11.53 24.79 13.94
C LEU A 175 -10.93 25.71 12.85
N GLY A 176 -11.63 25.90 11.73
CA GLY A 176 -11.11 26.65 10.59
C GLY A 176 -9.96 25.93 9.87
N TRP A 177 -9.90 24.60 9.97
CA TRP A 177 -8.91 23.79 9.27
C TRP A 177 -9.42 23.39 7.88
N GLU A 178 -8.50 23.27 6.95
CA GLU A 178 -8.80 22.77 5.61
C GLU A 178 -9.26 21.31 5.66
N ALA A 179 -10.33 21.01 4.91
CA ALA A 179 -10.79 19.64 4.65
C ALA A 179 -11.37 19.54 3.23
N HIS A 180 -11.18 18.40 2.60
CA HIS A 180 -11.65 18.17 1.24
C HIS A 180 -12.07 16.72 1.01
N ALA A 181 -12.93 16.53 -0.03
CA ALA A 181 -13.31 15.19 -0.47
C ALA A 181 -12.13 14.51 -1.19
N ILE A 182 -11.87 13.25 -0.83
CA ILE A 182 -10.78 12.45 -1.40
C ILE A 182 -11.16 11.98 -2.81
N PRO A 183 -10.28 12.15 -3.83
CA PRO A 183 -10.44 11.49 -5.12
C PRO A 183 -10.33 9.97 -4.95
N ARG A 184 -11.22 9.21 -5.61
CA ARG A 184 -11.31 7.75 -5.45
C ARG A 184 -11.40 7.04 -6.79
N ASN A 185 -10.69 5.93 -6.94
CA ASN A 185 -10.74 5.08 -8.14
C ASN A 185 -11.89 4.06 -8.05
N VAL A 186 -13.12 4.53 -8.23
CA VAL A 186 -14.34 3.71 -8.16
C VAL A 186 -15.28 3.99 -9.32
N LYS A 187 -16.04 2.96 -9.75
CA LYS A 187 -17.07 3.07 -10.77
C LYS A 187 -18.31 2.30 -10.32
N GLY A 188 -19.45 2.97 -10.17
CA GLY A 188 -20.70 2.34 -9.72
C GLY A 188 -20.61 1.80 -8.29
N CYS A 189 -20.00 2.55 -7.37
CA CYS A 189 -19.83 2.13 -5.98
C CYS A 189 -21.18 2.13 -5.23
N TRP A 190 -21.46 1.03 -4.52
CA TRP A 190 -22.67 0.86 -3.71
C TRP A 190 -22.54 1.39 -2.28
N ASN A 191 -21.44 2.04 -1.96
CA ASN A 191 -21.19 2.61 -0.64
C ASN A 191 -21.22 1.57 0.51
N SER A 192 -20.84 0.30 0.22
CA SER A 192 -20.93 -0.81 1.17
C SER A 192 -19.86 -0.83 2.26
N GLY A 193 -18.77 -0.06 2.09
CA GLY A 193 -17.64 -0.08 3.04
C GLY A 193 -16.67 -1.25 2.91
N ALA A 194 -16.97 -2.26 2.10
CA ALA A 194 -16.21 -3.52 2.02
C ALA A 194 -14.84 -3.43 1.31
N CYS A 195 -14.30 -2.23 1.05
CA CYS A 195 -13.07 -2.07 0.26
C CYS A 195 -11.88 -2.89 0.80
N GLY A 196 -11.69 -2.95 2.11
CA GLY A 196 -10.61 -3.72 2.76
C GLY A 196 -10.82 -5.24 2.76
N LEU A 197 -12.02 -5.70 2.40
CA LEU A 197 -12.39 -7.12 2.35
C LEU A 197 -12.50 -7.66 0.91
N GLY A 198 -12.09 -6.86 -0.08
CA GLY A 198 -12.38 -7.04 -1.49
C GLY A 198 -13.69 -6.32 -1.88
N CYS A 199 -13.92 -6.12 -3.18
CA CYS A 199 -15.11 -5.42 -3.66
C CYS A 199 -16.09 -6.38 -4.33
N PRO A 200 -17.23 -6.72 -3.68
CA PRO A 200 -18.14 -7.74 -4.18
C PRO A 200 -18.88 -7.34 -5.45
N VAL A 201 -18.85 -6.06 -5.81
CA VAL A 201 -19.57 -5.49 -6.97
C VAL A 201 -18.63 -4.95 -8.06
N ASN A 202 -17.32 -5.26 -7.98
CA ASN A 202 -16.29 -4.79 -8.93
C ASN A 202 -16.24 -3.26 -9.11
N ALA A 203 -16.78 -2.50 -8.17
CA ALA A 203 -16.80 -1.02 -8.23
C ALA A 203 -15.41 -0.42 -8.03
N LYS A 204 -14.58 -1.01 -7.15
CA LYS A 204 -13.20 -0.60 -6.94
C LYS A 204 -12.35 -0.93 -8.16
N GLN A 205 -11.79 0.10 -8.81
CA GLN A 205 -10.95 -0.03 -9.99
C GLN A 205 -9.53 -0.43 -9.62
N SER A 206 -9.41 -1.56 -8.91
CA SER A 206 -8.12 -2.19 -8.58
C SER A 206 -7.50 -2.83 -9.82
N MET A 207 -6.24 -3.20 -9.75
CA MET A 207 -5.58 -3.92 -10.84
C MET A 207 -6.31 -5.23 -11.17
N LEU A 208 -6.93 -5.88 -10.18
CA LEU A 208 -7.74 -7.08 -10.34
C LEU A 208 -8.90 -6.92 -11.33
N VAL A 209 -9.57 -5.76 -11.36
CA VAL A 209 -10.77 -5.57 -12.22
C VAL A 209 -10.52 -4.63 -13.42
N SER A 210 -9.36 -4.00 -13.47
CA SER A 210 -9.03 -3.03 -14.52
C SER A 210 -7.89 -3.49 -15.42
N THR A 211 -6.64 -3.32 -15.02
CA THR A 211 -5.48 -3.50 -15.88
C THR A 211 -5.13 -4.96 -16.17
N ILE A 212 -5.26 -5.85 -15.18
CA ILE A 212 -4.95 -7.28 -15.39
C ILE A 212 -5.92 -7.92 -16.37
N PRO A 213 -7.27 -7.75 -16.27
CA PRO A 213 -8.20 -8.19 -17.28
C PRO A 213 -7.87 -7.71 -18.70
N GLU A 214 -7.47 -6.45 -18.84
CA GLU A 214 -7.09 -5.92 -20.15
C GLU A 214 -5.79 -6.54 -20.67
N ALA A 215 -4.79 -6.74 -19.81
CA ALA A 215 -3.57 -7.46 -20.18
C ALA A 215 -3.88 -8.89 -20.66
N LEU A 216 -4.79 -9.60 -19.98
CA LEU A 216 -5.20 -10.96 -20.36
C LEU A 216 -5.94 -10.99 -21.70
N LYS A 217 -6.79 -10.01 -21.99
CA LYS A 217 -7.42 -9.84 -23.32
C LYS A 217 -6.38 -9.64 -24.42
N ASN A 218 -5.30 -8.92 -24.12
CA ASN A 218 -4.18 -8.70 -25.04
C ASN A 218 -3.20 -9.89 -25.10
N GLY A 219 -3.56 -11.04 -24.52
CA GLY A 219 -2.79 -12.29 -24.63
C GLY A 219 -1.74 -12.51 -23.56
N ALA A 220 -1.65 -11.66 -22.52
CA ALA A 220 -0.80 -11.92 -21.37
C ALA A 220 -1.18 -13.23 -20.66
N THR A 221 -0.23 -13.81 -19.96
CA THR A 221 -0.43 -14.99 -19.11
C THR A 221 -0.32 -14.60 -17.64
N LEU A 222 -1.29 -14.99 -16.81
CA LEU A 222 -1.24 -14.86 -15.36
C LEU A 222 -1.00 -16.23 -14.72
N VAL A 223 0.01 -16.32 -13.86
CA VAL A 223 0.21 -17.49 -13.00
C VAL A 223 0.18 -17.02 -11.55
N HIS A 224 -0.81 -17.46 -10.79
CA HIS A 224 -0.98 -17.12 -9.39
C HIS A 224 -0.65 -18.31 -8.46
N ARG A 225 -0.46 -18.05 -7.14
CA ARG A 225 0.15 -18.96 -6.18
C ARG A 225 1.52 -19.46 -6.62
N LEU A 226 2.28 -18.56 -7.25
CA LEU A 226 3.64 -18.83 -7.72
C LEU A 226 4.59 -17.79 -7.13
N ARG A 227 5.45 -18.21 -6.20
CA ARG A 227 6.45 -17.35 -5.55
C ARG A 227 7.76 -17.41 -6.29
N VAL A 228 8.18 -16.30 -6.87
CA VAL A 228 9.55 -16.18 -7.40
C VAL A 228 10.52 -16.14 -6.24
N ARG A 229 11.31 -17.21 -6.12
CA ARG A 229 12.29 -17.38 -5.06
C ARG A 229 13.58 -16.64 -5.36
N GLU A 230 14.06 -16.71 -6.60
CA GLU A 230 15.37 -16.25 -6.99
C GLU A 230 15.41 -15.80 -8.46
N LEU A 231 16.14 -14.73 -8.73
CA LEU A 231 16.58 -14.31 -10.05
C LEU A 231 18.00 -14.81 -10.28
N GLN A 232 18.18 -15.65 -11.29
CA GLN A 232 19.50 -16.12 -11.71
C GLN A 232 20.15 -15.06 -12.60
N HIS A 233 21.41 -14.73 -12.37
CA HIS A 233 22.09 -13.69 -13.15
C HIS A 233 23.54 -14.06 -13.48
N ALA A 234 24.03 -13.54 -14.60
CA ALA A 234 25.42 -13.64 -15.04
C ALA A 234 25.75 -12.47 -15.96
N ASN A 235 26.99 -11.99 -15.90
CA ASN A 235 27.50 -10.94 -16.81
C ASN A 235 26.59 -9.69 -16.90
N GLY A 236 26.07 -9.22 -15.76
CA GLY A 236 25.22 -8.03 -15.72
C GLY A 236 23.80 -8.21 -16.27
N LYS A 237 23.31 -9.45 -16.43
CA LYS A 237 21.97 -9.77 -16.93
C LYS A 237 21.30 -10.85 -16.10
N ILE A 238 19.98 -10.76 -15.95
CA ILE A 238 19.15 -11.88 -15.49
C ILE A 238 19.08 -12.92 -16.60
N THR A 239 19.39 -14.15 -16.28
CA THR A 239 19.38 -15.32 -17.20
C THR A 239 18.11 -16.17 -17.03
N GLY A 240 17.42 -16.02 -15.91
CA GLY A 240 16.18 -16.72 -15.59
C GLY A 240 15.71 -16.44 -14.17
N ALA A 241 14.57 -17.00 -13.80
CA ALA A 241 14.10 -16.99 -12.43
C ALA A 241 13.58 -18.37 -12.02
N LEU A 242 13.75 -18.72 -10.74
CA LEU A 242 13.17 -19.91 -10.12
C LEU A 242 11.98 -19.52 -9.28
N ALA A 243 10.88 -20.24 -9.45
CA ALA A 243 9.63 -19.96 -8.76
C ALA A 243 9.00 -21.24 -8.21
N ASP A 244 8.49 -21.18 -6.98
CA ASP A 244 7.87 -22.30 -6.28
C ASP A 244 6.34 -22.18 -6.31
N ALA A 245 5.66 -23.23 -6.74
CA ALA A 245 4.22 -23.35 -6.63
C ALA A 245 3.81 -23.48 -5.16
N LEU A 246 2.79 -22.73 -4.73
CA LEU A 246 2.33 -22.67 -3.34
C LEU A 246 1.03 -23.44 -3.16
N SER A 247 0.89 -24.08 -2.01
CA SER A 247 -0.28 -24.86 -1.61
C SER A 247 -1.55 -24.00 -1.59
N ALA A 248 -2.64 -24.52 -2.13
CA ALA A 248 -3.95 -23.88 -2.03
C ALA A 248 -4.51 -23.87 -0.58
N LYS A 249 -4.02 -24.75 0.30
CA LYS A 249 -4.52 -24.91 1.67
C LYS A 249 -4.15 -23.73 2.56
N ASP A 250 -2.90 -23.29 2.51
CA ASP A 250 -2.37 -22.20 3.35
C ASP A 250 -1.80 -21.03 2.56
N GLY A 251 -1.61 -21.22 1.25
CA GLY A 251 -1.07 -20.22 0.34
C GLY A 251 0.41 -19.88 0.54
N THR A 252 1.12 -20.56 1.42
CA THR A 252 2.50 -20.24 1.82
C THR A 252 3.48 -21.39 1.67
N THR A 253 3.02 -22.62 1.91
CA THR A 253 3.86 -23.83 1.84
C THR A 253 4.12 -24.20 0.38
N PRO A 254 5.38 -24.38 -0.05
CA PRO A 254 5.70 -24.91 -1.37
C PRO A 254 5.13 -26.32 -1.58
N THR A 255 4.58 -26.59 -2.78
CA THR A 255 4.06 -27.92 -3.15
C THR A 255 5.15 -28.91 -3.53
N GLY A 256 6.40 -28.45 -3.69
CA GLY A 256 7.50 -29.21 -4.25
C GLY A 256 7.65 -29.05 -5.77
N VAL A 257 6.71 -28.39 -6.45
CA VAL A 257 6.81 -28.10 -7.89
C VAL A 257 7.51 -26.74 -8.07
N THR A 258 8.64 -26.76 -8.77
CA THR A 258 9.41 -25.55 -9.12
C THR A 258 9.30 -25.27 -10.61
N LEU A 259 9.09 -24.01 -10.97
CA LEU A 259 9.05 -23.53 -12.35
C LEU A 259 10.29 -22.69 -12.65
N THR A 260 10.77 -22.81 -13.90
CA THR A 260 11.80 -21.90 -14.43
C THR A 260 11.13 -20.86 -15.31
N ILE A 261 11.49 -19.58 -15.13
CA ILE A 261 10.99 -18.48 -15.95
C ILE A 261 12.14 -17.94 -16.79
N ARG A 262 11.93 -17.84 -18.10
CA ARG A 262 12.87 -17.24 -19.05
C ARG A 262 12.20 -16.05 -19.74
N ALA A 263 12.88 -14.92 -19.75
CA ALA A 263 12.40 -13.71 -20.40
C ALA A 263 13.56 -12.84 -20.93
N ARG A 264 13.27 -12.01 -21.91
CA ARG A 264 14.22 -11.00 -22.41
C ARG A 264 14.43 -9.89 -21.37
N HIS A 265 13.38 -9.55 -20.62
CA HIS A 265 13.39 -8.52 -19.57
C HIS A 265 12.60 -8.98 -18.35
N PHE A 266 13.02 -8.57 -17.16
CA PHE A 266 12.35 -8.84 -15.90
C PHE A 266 11.91 -7.54 -15.24
N VAL A 267 10.70 -7.53 -14.69
CA VAL A 267 10.17 -6.42 -13.91
C VAL A 267 9.86 -6.90 -12.50
N ALA A 268 10.55 -6.36 -11.50
CA ALA A 268 10.23 -6.58 -10.10
C ALA A 268 9.15 -5.59 -9.67
N ALA A 269 8.03 -6.10 -9.15
CA ALA A 269 6.85 -5.32 -8.75
C ALA A 269 6.16 -5.91 -7.50
N GLY A 270 6.94 -6.51 -6.58
CA GLY A 270 6.47 -7.15 -5.34
C GLY A 270 6.20 -6.19 -4.18
N GLY A 271 6.41 -4.87 -4.38
CA GLY A 271 6.25 -3.83 -3.36
C GLY A 271 7.48 -3.68 -2.45
N ALA A 272 7.45 -2.68 -1.57
CA ALA A 272 8.61 -2.19 -0.82
C ALA A 272 9.22 -3.18 0.22
N LEU A 273 8.58 -4.31 0.47
CA LEU A 273 9.19 -5.41 1.24
C LEU A 273 9.69 -6.54 0.34
N ASN A 274 8.84 -7.03 -0.55
CA ASN A 274 9.15 -8.24 -1.29
C ASN A 274 10.08 -8.01 -2.48
N THR A 275 10.05 -6.81 -3.11
CA THR A 275 10.99 -6.47 -4.18
C THR A 275 12.44 -6.42 -3.65
N PRO A 276 12.80 -5.60 -2.65
CA PRO A 276 14.17 -5.63 -2.13
C PRO A 276 14.55 -7.01 -1.57
N ALA A 277 13.63 -7.74 -0.93
CA ALA A 277 13.91 -9.10 -0.45
C ALA A 277 14.21 -10.09 -1.59
N LEU A 278 13.49 -10.00 -2.71
CA LEU A 278 13.78 -10.81 -3.91
C LEU A 278 15.19 -10.51 -4.44
N LEU A 279 15.54 -9.23 -4.58
CA LEU A 279 16.86 -8.83 -5.09
C LEU A 279 17.99 -9.25 -4.12
N LEU A 280 17.76 -9.15 -2.81
CA LEU A 280 18.69 -9.64 -1.78
C LEU A 280 18.89 -11.17 -1.84
N ARG A 281 17.80 -11.96 -1.92
CA ARG A 281 17.87 -13.43 -2.07
C ARG A 281 18.62 -13.83 -3.33
N SER A 282 18.42 -13.06 -4.39
CA SER A 282 19.10 -13.27 -5.69
C SER A 282 20.56 -12.82 -5.68
N LYS A 283 21.04 -12.23 -4.58
CA LYS A 283 22.42 -11.72 -4.44
C LYS A 283 22.82 -10.80 -5.60
N LEU A 284 21.87 -9.92 -6.01
CA LEU A 284 22.16 -8.98 -7.09
C LEU A 284 23.27 -8.00 -6.68
N PRO A 285 24.07 -7.49 -7.62
CA PRO A 285 25.11 -6.53 -7.33
C PRO A 285 24.59 -5.27 -6.65
N ASP A 286 25.14 -4.95 -5.49
CA ASP A 286 24.87 -3.73 -4.72
C ASP A 286 26.18 -3.14 -4.20
N PRO A 287 26.98 -2.52 -5.08
CA PRO A 287 28.32 -2.05 -4.73
C PRO A 287 28.33 -0.94 -3.68
N HIS A 288 27.18 -0.34 -3.41
CA HIS A 288 27.05 0.78 -2.47
C HIS A 288 26.22 0.45 -1.22
N GLY A 289 25.72 -0.79 -1.07
CA GLY A 289 24.96 -1.25 0.09
C GLY A 289 23.62 -0.53 0.26
N LEU A 290 22.95 -0.18 -0.85
CA LEU A 290 21.70 0.59 -0.87
C LEU A 290 20.44 -0.29 -0.85
N LEU A 291 20.57 -1.53 -1.32
CA LEU A 291 19.44 -2.44 -1.45
C LEU A 291 18.83 -2.76 -0.09
N GLY A 292 17.53 -2.60 0.01
CA GLY A 292 16.76 -2.74 1.25
C GLY A 292 16.85 -1.52 2.19
N LYS A 293 17.72 -0.56 1.94
CA LYS A 293 17.87 0.64 2.77
C LYS A 293 16.82 1.69 2.42
N ARG A 294 16.58 2.61 3.39
CA ARG A 294 15.58 3.67 3.24
C ARG A 294 14.20 3.13 2.90
N THR A 295 13.79 2.07 3.59
CA THR A 295 12.40 1.59 3.52
C THR A 295 11.55 2.44 4.45
N LEU A 296 10.61 3.18 3.84
CA LEU A 296 9.74 4.15 4.50
C LEU A 296 8.40 3.47 4.79
N ILE A 297 7.76 3.88 5.86
CA ILE A 297 6.52 3.27 6.30
C ILE A 297 5.33 4.24 6.27
N HIS A 298 5.57 5.56 6.07
CA HIS A 298 4.49 6.55 6.20
C HIS A 298 3.72 6.29 7.49
N PRO A 299 4.34 6.47 8.67
CA PRO A 299 3.84 5.96 9.94
C PRO A 299 2.41 6.42 10.21
N VAL A 300 1.56 5.52 10.68
CA VAL A 300 0.17 5.82 10.99
C VAL A 300 -0.09 5.66 12.46
N VAL A 301 -0.71 6.69 13.03
CA VAL A 301 -1.28 6.68 14.39
C VAL A 301 -2.74 7.05 14.34
N LEU A 302 -3.49 6.69 15.35
CA LEU A 302 -4.92 6.98 15.41
C LEU A 302 -5.40 7.42 16.79
N THR A 303 -6.58 8.03 16.77
CA THR A 303 -7.42 8.27 17.94
C THR A 303 -8.78 7.62 17.72
N THR A 304 -9.42 7.25 18.82
CA THR A 304 -10.82 6.82 18.83
C THR A 304 -11.64 7.77 19.68
N ALA A 305 -12.89 8.00 19.29
CA ALA A 305 -13.81 8.85 20.03
C ALA A 305 -15.17 8.16 20.17
N VAL A 306 -15.86 8.42 21.29
CA VAL A 306 -17.25 8.05 21.48
C VAL A 306 -18.11 9.26 21.16
N MET A 307 -18.92 9.15 20.10
CA MET A 307 -19.82 10.21 19.64
C MET A 307 -21.20 10.09 20.28
N PRO A 308 -21.94 11.20 20.43
CA PRO A 308 -23.33 11.12 20.91
C PRO A 308 -24.27 10.40 19.94
N GLU A 309 -24.06 10.58 18.64
CA GLU A 309 -24.81 9.92 17.57
C GLU A 309 -24.22 8.56 17.19
N ARG A 310 -25.00 7.75 16.48
CA ARG A 310 -24.57 6.49 15.91
C ARG A 310 -23.65 6.76 14.69
N ILE A 311 -22.51 6.10 14.68
CA ILE A 311 -21.44 6.29 13.67
C ILE A 311 -21.36 5.09 12.71
N ASP A 312 -21.38 3.84 13.23
CA ASP A 312 -21.18 2.62 12.45
C ASP A 312 -19.96 2.73 11.50
N ALA A 313 -18.78 2.92 12.07
CA ALA A 313 -17.55 3.27 11.35
C ALA A 313 -17.12 2.26 10.27
N PHE A 314 -17.73 1.08 10.21
CA PHE A 314 -17.53 0.05 9.18
C PHE A 314 -18.41 0.25 7.95
N TYR A 315 -19.44 1.10 8.00
CA TYR A 315 -20.41 1.28 6.93
C TYR A 315 -20.12 2.52 6.08
N GLY A 316 -20.37 2.42 4.79
CA GLY A 316 -20.18 3.51 3.84
C GLY A 316 -18.77 3.60 3.27
N ALA A 317 -18.56 4.52 2.31
CA ALA A 317 -17.27 4.70 1.67
C ALA A 317 -16.20 5.10 2.69
N PRO A 318 -15.14 4.30 2.88
CA PRO A 318 -14.02 4.66 3.75
C PRO A 318 -13.20 5.79 3.12
N GLN A 319 -12.50 6.54 3.95
CA GLN A 319 -11.59 7.60 3.49
C GLN A 319 -12.19 8.46 2.40
N SER A 320 -13.31 9.14 2.70
CA SER A 320 -13.97 10.05 1.76
C SER A 320 -13.64 11.52 2.02
N ILE A 321 -13.14 11.86 3.22
CA ILE A 321 -12.68 13.19 3.64
C ILE A 321 -11.25 13.11 4.13
N ALA A 322 -10.43 14.09 3.75
CA ALA A 322 -9.06 14.29 4.26
C ALA A 322 -8.83 15.75 4.66
N SER A 323 -7.82 15.98 5.50
CA SER A 323 -7.26 17.30 5.79
C SER A 323 -5.76 17.28 5.60
N ASP A 324 -5.25 18.20 4.78
CA ASP A 324 -3.83 18.43 4.55
C ASP A 324 -3.28 19.61 5.39
N HIS A 325 -4.09 20.14 6.30
CA HIS A 325 -3.80 21.34 7.09
C HIS A 325 -2.41 21.33 7.76
N PHE A 326 -1.94 20.14 8.18
CA PHE A 326 -0.65 19.98 8.85
C PHE A 326 0.43 19.37 7.94
N GLN A 327 0.11 19.03 6.69
CA GLN A 327 0.97 18.20 5.86
C GLN A 327 2.26 18.91 5.43
N TRP A 328 2.15 20.16 5.02
CA TRP A 328 3.25 20.97 4.49
C TRP A 328 3.41 22.32 5.17
N LYS A 329 2.73 22.52 6.30
CA LYS A 329 2.71 23.79 7.04
C LYS A 329 4.10 24.31 7.37
N ASP A 330 5.00 23.41 7.74
CA ASP A 330 6.38 23.72 8.13
C ASP A 330 7.40 23.35 7.02
N GLY A 331 6.95 23.22 5.78
CA GLY A 331 7.78 22.83 4.63
C GLY A 331 8.18 21.35 4.62
N ALA A 332 9.07 20.97 3.71
CA ALA A 332 9.52 19.59 3.56
C ALA A 332 10.44 19.12 4.69
N THR A 333 11.31 20.00 5.19
CA THR A 333 12.40 19.70 6.15
C THR A 333 12.16 20.22 7.57
N GLY A 334 11.01 20.86 7.83
CA GLY A 334 10.59 21.30 9.15
C GLY A 334 10.09 20.14 10.03
N PRO A 335 9.38 20.45 11.13
CA PRO A 335 8.69 19.45 11.95
C PRO A 335 7.84 18.48 11.09
N MET A 336 7.78 17.21 11.48
CA MET A 336 7.12 16.17 10.69
C MET A 336 5.66 16.53 10.38
N GLY A 337 5.35 16.74 9.12
CA GLY A 337 3.98 16.97 8.66
C GLY A 337 3.15 15.67 8.65
N TYR A 338 1.84 15.82 8.73
CA TYR A 338 0.90 14.70 8.68
C TYR A 338 -0.43 15.11 8.04
N LYS A 339 -1.04 14.13 7.39
CA LYS A 339 -2.37 14.21 6.77
C LYS A 339 -3.37 13.51 7.67
N LEU A 340 -4.58 14.05 7.80
CA LEU A 340 -5.66 13.42 8.55
C LEU A 340 -6.66 12.75 7.60
N GLU A 341 -7.04 11.51 7.92
CA GLU A 341 -8.04 10.73 7.20
C GLU A 341 -8.88 9.88 8.18
N VAL A 342 -9.95 9.27 7.68
CA VAL A 342 -10.88 8.48 8.50
C VAL A 342 -10.92 7.05 8.00
N PRO A 343 -10.35 6.08 8.74
CA PRO A 343 -10.36 4.68 8.35
C PRO A 343 -11.73 4.05 8.59
N PRO A 344 -12.11 2.99 7.86
CA PRO A 344 -13.20 2.12 8.27
C PRO A 344 -12.74 1.28 9.46
N ILE A 345 -13.57 1.11 10.47
CA ILE A 345 -13.28 0.25 11.61
C ILE A 345 -14.30 -0.88 11.65
N PHE A 346 -13.84 -2.09 11.34
CA PHE A 346 -14.61 -3.31 11.53
C PHE A 346 -14.41 -3.85 12.95
N PRO A 347 -15.34 -4.65 13.50
CA PRO A 347 -15.27 -5.08 14.90
C PRO A 347 -13.97 -5.82 15.28
N GLY A 348 -13.44 -6.67 14.39
CA GLY A 348 -12.22 -7.43 14.66
C GLY A 348 -11.00 -6.52 14.78
N ILE A 349 -10.74 -5.66 13.80
CA ILE A 349 -9.64 -4.70 13.88
C ILE A 349 -9.89 -3.63 14.96
N GLY A 350 -11.16 -3.25 15.17
CA GLY A 350 -11.57 -2.33 16.23
C GLY A 350 -11.14 -2.80 17.61
N SER A 351 -11.33 -4.07 17.91
CA SER A 351 -10.90 -4.65 19.19
C SER A 351 -9.40 -4.56 19.42
N ALA A 352 -8.58 -4.57 18.36
CA ALA A 352 -7.14 -4.41 18.45
C ALA A 352 -6.70 -2.94 18.56
N VAL A 353 -7.31 -2.04 17.76
CA VAL A 353 -6.90 -0.62 17.70
C VAL A 353 -7.40 0.20 18.88
N PHE A 354 -8.42 -0.24 19.62
CA PHE A 354 -8.87 0.42 20.84
C PHE A 354 -7.81 0.36 21.95
N ASN A 355 -6.87 -0.57 21.87
CA ASN A 355 -5.79 -0.71 22.85
C ASN A 355 -6.31 -0.92 24.28
N LEU A 356 -7.40 -1.65 24.40
CA LEU A 356 -8.11 -1.98 25.63
C LEU A 356 -8.06 -3.47 25.90
N TYR A 357 -8.26 -3.86 27.13
CA TYR A 357 -8.37 -5.28 27.52
C TYR A 357 -9.41 -5.49 28.64
N GLY A 358 -9.83 -6.73 28.84
CA GLY A 358 -10.75 -7.11 29.92
C GLY A 358 -12.06 -6.32 29.87
N ARG A 359 -12.47 -5.78 31.01
CA ARG A 359 -13.74 -5.04 31.18
C ARG A 359 -13.78 -3.75 30.37
N GLU A 360 -12.65 -3.06 30.22
CA GLU A 360 -12.57 -1.82 29.42
C GLU A 360 -12.80 -2.11 27.94
N LEU A 361 -12.23 -3.21 27.40
CA LEU A 361 -12.50 -3.64 26.04
C LEU A 361 -13.97 -4.02 25.84
N GLN A 362 -14.56 -4.74 26.81
CA GLN A 362 -15.99 -5.08 26.77
C GLN A 362 -16.85 -3.81 26.66
N GLN A 363 -16.55 -2.78 27.44
CA GLN A 363 -17.26 -1.50 27.37
C GLN A 363 -17.03 -0.80 26.04
N GLY A 364 -15.78 -0.70 25.57
CA GLY A 364 -15.46 -0.11 24.25
C GLY A 364 -16.18 -0.79 23.10
N MET A 365 -16.32 -2.11 23.15
CA MET A 365 -17.10 -2.87 22.15
C MET A 365 -18.62 -2.71 22.31
N ALA A 366 -19.13 -2.45 23.51
CA ALA A 366 -20.53 -2.06 23.71
C ALA A 366 -20.85 -0.71 23.08
N ASP A 367 -19.90 0.24 23.13
CA ASP A 367 -20.00 1.57 22.55
C ASP A 367 -19.60 1.62 21.06
N PHE A 368 -19.24 0.49 20.46
CA PHE A 368 -18.67 0.39 19.11
C PHE A 368 -19.54 1.08 18.03
N ALA A 369 -20.86 1.00 18.15
CA ALA A 369 -21.77 1.68 17.22
C ALA A 369 -21.64 3.21 17.22
N HIS A 370 -21.07 3.79 18.29
CA HIS A 370 -20.82 5.21 18.45
C HIS A 370 -19.34 5.58 18.24
N ALA A 371 -18.49 4.60 17.95
CA ALA A 371 -17.07 4.81 17.80
C ALA A 371 -16.72 5.51 16.48
N ASN A 372 -16.03 6.63 16.57
CA ASN A 372 -15.34 7.29 15.46
C ASN A 372 -13.85 7.01 15.56
N SER A 373 -13.16 6.97 14.45
CA SER A 373 -11.70 6.94 14.43
C SER A 373 -11.16 7.91 13.40
N VAL A 374 -10.11 8.65 13.79
CA VAL A 374 -9.31 9.49 12.90
C VAL A 374 -7.88 8.98 12.92
N LEU A 375 -7.23 8.94 11.78
CA LEU A 375 -5.83 8.58 11.65
C LEU A 375 -5.01 9.75 11.12
N ALA A 376 -3.73 9.77 11.49
CA ALA A 376 -2.73 10.66 10.92
C ALA A 376 -1.68 9.83 10.18
N LEU A 377 -1.38 10.24 8.96
CA LEU A 377 -0.36 9.70 8.08
C LEU A 377 0.88 10.62 8.17
N LEU A 378 1.93 10.18 8.86
CA LEU A 378 3.12 10.97 9.12
C LEU A 378 4.14 10.82 7.99
N ARG A 379 4.74 11.90 7.56
CA ARG A 379 5.62 11.99 6.40
C ARG A 379 7.08 11.72 6.78
N ASP A 380 7.58 10.48 6.57
CA ASP A 380 8.98 10.10 6.83
C ASP A 380 9.88 10.20 5.57
N GLY A 381 11.20 10.23 5.76
CA GLY A 381 12.20 10.20 4.70
C GLY A 381 12.79 11.55 4.26
N PHE A 382 12.33 12.66 4.81
CA PHE A 382 12.69 14.02 4.35
C PHE A 382 13.85 14.65 5.13
N VAL A 383 14.11 14.22 6.35
CA VAL A 383 15.15 14.81 7.22
C VAL A 383 16.06 13.74 7.79
N PRO A 384 17.29 14.09 8.21
CA PRO A 384 18.12 13.22 9.05
C PRO A 384 17.35 12.78 10.30
N GLY A 385 17.47 11.50 10.67
CA GLY A 385 16.71 10.92 11.78
C GLY A 385 15.31 10.43 11.40
N SER A 386 14.89 10.60 10.13
CA SER A 386 13.64 10.03 9.59
C SER A 386 13.90 9.31 8.26
N GLU A 387 15.08 8.73 8.12
CA GLU A 387 15.56 8.15 6.85
C GLU A 387 14.91 6.82 6.50
N GLY A 388 13.99 6.33 7.31
CA GLY A 388 13.36 5.04 7.15
C GLY A 388 14.16 3.90 7.77
N GLY A 389 13.66 2.70 7.58
CA GLY A 389 14.27 1.46 8.04
C GLY A 389 15.04 0.72 6.95
N SER A 390 15.22 -0.58 7.16
CA SER A 390 15.83 -1.47 6.18
C SER A 390 15.09 -2.80 6.07
N VAL A 391 15.01 -3.32 4.84
CA VAL A 391 14.58 -4.68 4.58
C VAL A 391 15.81 -5.57 4.58
N ARG A 392 15.75 -6.65 5.34
CA ARG A 392 16.69 -7.76 5.31
C ARG A 392 15.95 -9.09 5.11
N LEU A 393 16.69 -10.14 4.93
CA LEU A 393 16.13 -11.50 4.90
C LEU A 393 16.09 -12.08 6.32
N GLY A 394 14.98 -12.70 6.68
CA GLY A 394 14.90 -13.60 7.83
C GLY A 394 15.55 -14.95 7.54
N ASP A 395 15.62 -15.83 8.55
CA ASP A 395 16.18 -17.17 8.43
C ASP A 395 15.42 -18.05 7.43
N ASP A 396 14.14 -17.76 7.25
CA ASP A 396 13.26 -18.39 6.26
C ASP A 396 13.35 -17.76 4.85
N GLY A 397 14.24 -16.77 4.67
CA GLY A 397 14.42 -16.03 3.43
C GLY A 397 13.30 -15.04 3.11
N ASN A 398 12.33 -14.84 3.99
CA ASN A 398 11.28 -13.84 3.82
C ASN A 398 11.76 -12.44 4.21
N ALA A 399 11.04 -11.42 3.71
CA ALA A 399 11.31 -10.02 4.04
C ALA A 399 11.06 -9.74 5.53
N VAL A 400 12.03 -9.13 6.19
CA VAL A 400 11.94 -8.60 7.55
C VAL A 400 12.24 -7.11 7.49
N LEU A 401 11.38 -6.29 8.09
CA LEU A 401 11.56 -4.85 8.20
C LEU A 401 12.16 -4.52 9.56
N ASP A 402 13.34 -3.94 9.56
CA ASP A 402 13.91 -3.27 10.74
C ASP A 402 13.63 -1.77 10.61
N TYR A 403 12.94 -1.19 11.59
CA TYR A 403 12.59 0.23 11.58
C TYR A 403 12.73 0.84 12.99
N ASP A 404 13.64 1.79 13.11
CA ASP A 404 13.82 2.55 14.34
C ASP A 404 12.96 3.81 14.31
N ILE A 405 12.18 4.00 15.37
CA ILE A 405 11.31 5.15 15.52
C ILE A 405 12.10 6.23 16.27
N SER A 406 12.54 7.25 15.53
CA SER A 406 13.32 8.36 16.09
C SER A 406 12.47 9.34 16.89
N ASP A 407 13.14 10.20 17.67
CA ASP A 407 12.48 11.28 18.42
C ASP A 407 11.72 12.25 17.50
N TYR A 408 12.20 12.44 16.26
CA TYR A 408 11.50 13.22 15.25
C TYR A 408 10.14 12.61 14.88
N VAL A 409 10.07 11.28 14.72
CA VAL A 409 8.82 10.57 14.47
C VAL A 409 7.92 10.62 15.70
N TRP A 410 8.48 10.42 16.91
CA TRP A 410 7.72 10.50 18.15
C TRP A 410 7.13 11.90 18.40
N ASP A 411 7.84 12.97 18.08
CA ASP A 411 7.30 14.32 18.13
C ASP A 411 6.10 14.48 17.16
N GLY A 412 6.23 13.98 15.94
CA GLY A 412 5.13 13.94 14.97
C GLY A 412 3.89 13.20 15.50
N VAL A 413 4.09 12.04 16.14
CA VAL A 413 3.02 11.27 16.79
C VAL A 413 2.28 12.10 17.84
N ARG A 414 3.04 12.76 18.75
CA ARG A 414 2.46 13.58 19.82
C ARG A 414 1.62 14.73 19.24
N ARG A 415 2.15 15.45 18.26
CA ARG A 415 1.44 16.57 17.61
C ARG A 415 0.19 16.09 16.88
N ALA A 416 0.27 14.97 16.18
CA ALA A 416 -0.88 14.38 15.49
C ALA A 416 -1.98 13.96 16.47
N TRP A 417 -1.63 13.32 17.59
CA TRP A 417 -2.61 12.97 18.63
C TRP A 417 -3.33 14.17 19.21
N LEU A 418 -2.60 15.27 19.50
CA LEU A 418 -3.21 16.51 19.98
C LEU A 418 -4.19 17.07 18.96
N SER A 419 -3.80 17.18 17.68
CA SER A 419 -4.67 17.71 16.63
C SER A 419 -5.92 16.83 16.43
N MET A 420 -5.77 15.50 16.40
CA MET A 420 -6.91 14.60 16.23
C MET A 420 -7.86 14.67 17.44
N ALA A 421 -7.34 14.73 18.66
CA ALA A 421 -8.17 14.85 19.86
C ALA A 421 -8.95 16.20 19.87
N GLU A 422 -8.27 17.31 19.57
CA GLU A 422 -8.91 18.63 19.45
C GLU A 422 -10.05 18.62 18.43
N LEU A 423 -9.79 18.06 17.26
CA LEU A 423 -10.77 17.91 16.18
C LEU A 423 -11.99 17.09 16.60
N GLN A 424 -11.78 15.95 17.25
CA GLN A 424 -12.88 15.09 17.68
C GLN A 424 -13.73 15.74 18.77
N PHE A 425 -13.13 16.45 19.73
CA PHE A 425 -13.88 17.25 20.72
C PHE A 425 -14.61 18.42 20.06
N ALA A 426 -14.00 19.13 19.13
CA ALA A 426 -14.68 20.17 18.36
C ALA A 426 -15.87 19.62 17.58
N ALA A 427 -15.78 18.39 17.07
CA ALA A 427 -16.90 17.70 16.41
C ALA A 427 -17.98 17.21 17.37
N GLY A 428 -17.80 17.32 18.69
CA GLY A 428 -18.78 16.96 19.71
C GLY A 428 -18.60 15.60 20.37
N ALA A 429 -17.38 15.03 20.35
CA ALA A 429 -17.09 13.76 21.02
C ALA A 429 -17.34 13.86 22.54
N LYS A 430 -17.95 12.80 23.13
CA LYS A 430 -18.13 12.64 24.57
C LYS A 430 -16.83 12.22 25.27
N ALA A 431 -16.04 11.42 24.57
CA ALA A 431 -14.75 10.98 25.06
C ALA A 431 -13.82 10.74 23.87
N VAL A 432 -12.50 10.93 24.07
CA VAL A 432 -11.45 10.65 23.09
C VAL A 432 -10.34 9.86 23.78
N ARG A 433 -9.79 8.88 23.06
CA ARG A 433 -8.64 8.09 23.47
C ARG A 433 -7.60 8.07 22.35
N VAL A 434 -6.33 8.29 22.66
CA VAL A 434 -5.23 8.04 21.74
C VAL A 434 -4.81 6.57 21.78
N ALA A 435 -4.26 6.05 20.70
CA ALA A 435 -3.84 4.64 20.59
C ALA A 435 -2.54 4.39 21.40
N HIS A 436 -2.66 4.44 22.72
CA HIS A 436 -1.59 4.20 23.69
C HIS A 436 -2.11 3.40 24.87
N LEU A 437 -1.32 2.45 25.38
CA LEU A 437 -1.74 1.56 26.47
C LEU A 437 -2.10 2.30 27.75
N ASP A 438 -1.37 3.38 28.10
CA ASP A 438 -1.60 4.14 29.31
C ASP A 438 -2.56 5.33 29.13
N ALA A 439 -3.15 5.49 27.93
CA ALA A 439 -4.10 6.59 27.73
C ALA A 439 -5.41 6.33 28.46
N ALA A 440 -5.99 7.37 29.01
CA ALA A 440 -7.36 7.34 29.54
C ALA A 440 -8.38 7.64 28.43
N ASN A 441 -9.65 7.44 28.73
CA ASN A 441 -10.75 8.03 27.97
C ASN A 441 -10.94 9.47 28.45
N TYR A 442 -10.33 10.43 27.75
CA TYR A 442 -10.43 11.85 28.09
C TYR A 442 -11.85 12.33 27.80
N THR A 443 -12.43 13.09 28.72
CA THR A 443 -13.83 13.58 28.62
C THR A 443 -13.94 15.05 28.20
N SER A 444 -12.80 15.71 28.05
CA SER A 444 -12.72 17.09 27.56
C SER A 444 -11.39 17.35 26.84
N TRP A 445 -11.40 18.35 25.94
CA TRP A 445 -10.16 18.81 25.30
C TRP A 445 -9.15 19.35 26.32
N ALA A 446 -9.60 20.06 27.37
CA ALA A 446 -8.73 20.57 28.41
C ALA A 446 -7.96 19.45 29.14
N GLU A 447 -8.62 18.34 29.42
CA GLU A 447 -7.99 17.14 30.00
C GLU A 447 -7.01 16.48 29.00
N ALA A 448 -7.45 16.20 27.76
CA ALA A 448 -6.63 15.57 26.72
C ALA A 448 -5.36 16.38 26.42
N ARG A 449 -5.50 17.70 26.25
CA ARG A 449 -4.41 18.64 25.97
C ARG A 449 -3.32 18.60 27.06
N LYS A 450 -3.69 18.38 28.31
CA LYS A 450 -2.76 18.28 29.43
C LYS A 450 -2.12 16.89 29.54
N ALA A 451 -2.91 15.83 29.33
CA ALA A 451 -2.48 14.45 29.59
C ALA A 451 -1.68 13.83 28.43
N ILE A 452 -2.05 14.10 27.17
CA ILE A 452 -1.38 13.51 25.99
C ILE A 452 0.13 13.79 25.96
N PRO A 453 0.64 15.02 26.23
CA PRO A 453 2.07 15.30 26.26
C PRO A 453 2.87 14.49 27.28
N GLU A 454 2.23 14.07 28.37
CA GLU A 454 2.86 13.30 29.45
C GLU A 454 2.97 11.79 29.15
N LEU A 455 2.33 11.31 28.08
CA LEU A 455 2.40 9.90 27.68
C LEU A 455 3.82 9.54 27.21
N ALA A 456 4.35 8.43 27.75
CA ALA A 456 5.66 7.93 27.39
C ALA A 456 5.62 7.27 26.00
N LEU A 457 6.06 8.00 24.96
CA LEU A 457 6.14 7.50 23.59
C LEU A 457 7.24 6.43 23.48
N LYS A 458 6.82 5.19 23.41
CA LYS A 458 7.70 4.01 23.35
C LYS A 458 7.07 2.93 22.49
N LYS A 459 7.94 2.12 21.84
CA LYS A 459 7.54 0.87 21.21
C LYS A 459 6.73 0.02 22.20
N PHE A 460 5.71 -0.68 21.71
CA PHE A 460 4.78 -1.52 22.48
C PHE A 460 3.84 -0.79 23.45
N ARG A 461 4.01 0.50 23.67
CA ARG A 461 3.02 1.31 24.37
C ARG A 461 2.18 2.15 23.43
N THR A 462 2.80 2.66 22.38
CA THR A 462 2.16 3.39 21.29
C THR A 462 1.84 2.42 20.15
N THR A 463 0.59 2.34 19.73
CA THR A 463 0.20 1.56 18.54
C THR A 463 0.58 2.32 17.28
N LEU A 464 1.46 1.72 16.50
CA LEU A 464 1.88 2.20 15.19
C LEU A 464 1.53 1.15 14.13
N PHE A 465 1.09 1.60 12.99
CA PHE A 465 0.89 0.73 11.84
C PHE A 465 1.24 1.42 10.52
N THR A 466 1.28 0.65 9.46
CA THR A 466 1.48 1.14 8.11
C THR A 466 0.69 0.31 7.09
N ALA A 467 0.19 0.99 6.05
CA ALA A 467 -0.31 0.39 4.82
C ALA A 467 0.37 0.98 3.58
N HIS A 468 1.36 1.86 3.77
CA HIS A 468 1.99 2.67 2.73
C HIS A 468 3.52 2.47 2.72
N LEU A 469 3.95 1.22 2.55
CA LEU A 469 5.37 0.90 2.45
C LEU A 469 5.97 1.43 1.13
N MET A 470 7.09 2.12 1.24
CA MET A 470 7.83 2.73 0.12
C MET A 470 9.33 2.55 0.33
N GLY A 471 10.13 2.73 -0.73
CA GLY A 471 11.58 2.62 -0.63
C GLY A 471 12.12 1.19 -0.58
N GLY A 472 13.41 1.06 -0.27
CA GLY A 472 14.14 -0.22 -0.30
C GLY A 472 14.85 -0.52 -1.62
N CYS A 473 14.40 0.10 -2.74
CA CYS A 473 15.08 0.10 -4.04
C CYS A 473 15.11 1.53 -4.60
N GLY A 474 15.43 2.51 -3.77
CA GLY A 474 15.29 3.94 -4.07
C GLY A 474 15.88 4.34 -5.42
N MET A 475 15.16 5.20 -6.15
CA MET A 475 15.60 5.74 -7.44
C MET A 475 16.51 6.98 -7.27
N SER A 476 17.52 7.06 -8.12
CA SER A 476 18.39 8.23 -8.31
C SER A 476 19.12 8.09 -9.64
N GLN A 477 19.40 9.16 -10.36
CA GLN A 477 20.28 9.11 -11.53
C GLN A 477 21.72 8.74 -11.16
N ASN A 478 22.10 8.98 -9.92
CA ASN A 478 23.41 8.64 -9.40
C ASN A 478 23.40 7.22 -8.80
N ALA A 479 24.10 6.29 -9.44
CA ALA A 479 24.21 4.91 -8.97
C ALA A 479 24.79 4.75 -7.55
N LYS A 480 25.47 5.78 -7.01
CA LYS A 480 25.95 5.79 -5.62
C LYS A 480 24.83 6.16 -4.62
N ARG A 481 23.67 6.59 -5.09
CA ARG A 481 22.55 7.07 -4.26
C ARG A 481 21.23 6.31 -4.52
N GLY A 482 21.15 5.52 -5.58
CA GLY A 482 19.99 4.72 -5.94
C GLY A 482 20.33 3.30 -6.36
N VAL A 483 19.40 2.38 -6.15
CA VAL A 483 19.45 1.00 -6.67
C VAL A 483 19.04 0.99 -8.14
N VAL A 484 18.14 1.89 -8.50
CA VAL A 484 17.63 2.07 -9.87
C VAL A 484 17.77 3.53 -10.30
N ASP A 485 17.79 3.77 -11.62
CA ASP A 485 17.70 5.12 -12.18
C ASP A 485 16.26 5.70 -12.03
N SER A 486 16.04 6.94 -12.46
CA SER A 486 14.71 7.58 -12.41
C SER A 486 13.68 6.86 -13.30
N GLY A 487 14.10 6.09 -14.27
CA GLY A 487 13.25 5.23 -15.10
C GLY A 487 12.95 3.86 -14.51
N GLY A 488 13.42 3.60 -13.29
CA GLY A 488 13.25 2.31 -12.60
C GLY A 488 14.18 1.20 -13.10
N ARG A 489 15.18 1.49 -13.94
CA ARG A 489 16.14 0.49 -14.43
C ARG A 489 17.23 0.25 -13.39
N HIS A 490 17.54 -1.02 -13.14
CA HIS A 490 18.59 -1.39 -12.20
C HIS A 490 19.98 -0.94 -12.71
N HIS A 491 20.73 -0.20 -11.88
CA HIS A 491 22.03 0.33 -12.30
C HIS A 491 23.07 -0.71 -12.70
N GLN A 492 22.99 -1.92 -12.15
CA GLN A 492 23.98 -3.00 -12.33
C GLN A 492 23.49 -4.15 -13.22
N ILE A 493 22.20 -4.20 -13.55
CA ILE A 493 21.58 -5.32 -14.30
C ILE A 493 20.77 -4.74 -15.47
N GLU A 494 21.23 -5.01 -16.68
CA GLU A 494 20.74 -4.39 -17.93
C GLU A 494 19.26 -4.68 -18.23
N ASN A 495 18.81 -5.93 -17.96
CA ASN A 495 17.47 -6.39 -18.29
C ASN A 495 16.56 -6.55 -17.07
N LEU A 496 16.75 -5.68 -16.07
CA LEU A 496 15.91 -5.61 -14.87
C LEU A 496 15.39 -4.20 -14.63
N SER A 497 14.09 -4.08 -14.44
CA SER A 497 13.45 -2.86 -13.95
C SER A 497 12.71 -3.13 -12.64
N VAL A 498 12.59 -2.12 -11.79
CA VAL A 498 11.75 -2.10 -10.59
C VAL A 498 10.64 -1.08 -10.83
N LEU A 499 9.39 -1.55 -10.87
CA LEU A 499 8.23 -0.72 -11.19
C LEU A 499 7.14 -0.88 -10.12
N ASP A 500 7.44 -0.43 -8.90
CA ASP A 500 6.51 -0.39 -7.77
C ASP A 500 6.93 0.69 -6.75
N GLY A 501 6.28 0.77 -5.60
CA GLY A 501 6.57 1.77 -4.56
C GLY A 501 7.94 1.63 -3.90
N SER A 502 8.69 0.55 -4.15
CA SER A 502 10.05 0.38 -3.61
C SER A 502 11.05 1.38 -4.19
N VAL A 503 10.76 1.99 -5.34
CA VAL A 503 11.64 2.97 -5.96
C VAL A 503 11.56 4.37 -5.33
N PHE A 504 10.56 4.66 -4.51
CA PHE A 504 10.39 5.99 -3.93
C PHE A 504 11.50 6.32 -2.92
N PRO A 505 12.19 7.47 -3.07
CA PRO A 505 13.31 7.84 -2.19
C PRO A 505 12.89 8.32 -0.79
N THR A 506 11.62 8.74 -0.65
CA THR A 506 10.96 9.13 0.61
C THR A 506 9.54 8.56 0.64
N SER A 507 8.82 8.65 1.77
CA SER A 507 7.36 8.61 1.69
C SER A 507 6.88 9.78 0.83
N ILE A 508 5.72 9.61 0.18
CA ILE A 508 5.25 10.70 -0.71
C ILE A 508 4.44 11.78 0.02
N GLY A 509 4.12 11.56 1.29
CA GLY A 509 3.25 12.45 2.04
C GLY A 509 1.75 12.31 1.68
N ALA A 510 1.37 11.29 0.93
CA ALA A 510 -0.01 10.97 0.57
C ALA A 510 -0.16 9.45 0.37
N ASN A 511 -1.40 8.98 0.11
CA ASN A 511 -1.67 7.58 -0.23
C ASN A 511 -1.01 7.25 -1.57
N PRO A 512 -0.11 6.24 -1.67
CA PRO A 512 0.87 6.15 -2.74
C PRO A 512 0.36 5.52 -4.05
N GLN A 513 -0.86 4.94 -4.10
CA GLN A 513 -1.26 4.13 -5.23
C GLN A 513 -1.24 4.89 -6.57
N LEU A 514 -1.79 6.12 -6.64
CA LEU A 514 -1.81 6.89 -7.90
C LEU A 514 -0.41 7.34 -8.32
N SER A 515 0.47 7.61 -7.35
CA SER A 515 1.87 7.90 -7.61
C SER A 515 2.59 6.69 -8.23
N ILE A 516 2.34 5.48 -7.73
CA ILE A 516 2.86 4.24 -8.31
C ILE A 516 2.31 4.06 -9.73
N TYR A 517 1.02 4.28 -9.95
CA TYR A 517 0.42 4.15 -11.28
C TYR A 517 1.02 5.12 -12.29
N GLY A 518 1.12 6.41 -11.94
CA GLY A 518 1.65 7.44 -12.83
C GLY A 518 3.11 7.18 -13.21
N LEU A 519 3.96 6.91 -12.21
CA LEU A 519 5.36 6.58 -12.43
C LEU A 519 5.52 5.30 -13.29
N THR A 520 4.73 4.28 -12.98
CA THR A 520 4.74 3.03 -13.75
C THR A 520 4.28 3.24 -15.18
N ALA A 521 3.25 4.08 -15.41
CA ALA A 521 2.77 4.37 -16.76
C ALA A 521 3.86 5.03 -17.61
N GLN A 522 4.60 5.99 -17.05
CA GLN A 522 5.75 6.62 -17.69
C GLN A 522 6.83 5.58 -18.03
N ASN A 523 7.29 4.85 -17.01
CA ASN A 523 8.45 3.97 -17.12
C ASN A 523 8.16 2.71 -17.96
N ALA A 524 6.97 2.10 -17.82
CA ALA A 524 6.56 0.96 -18.65
C ALA A 524 6.36 1.34 -20.11
N THR A 525 5.87 2.56 -20.39
CA THR A 525 5.76 3.06 -21.77
C THR A 525 7.15 3.26 -22.41
N ALA A 526 8.13 3.78 -21.64
CA ALA A 526 9.50 3.88 -22.10
C ALA A 526 10.13 2.49 -22.34
N LEU A 527 9.90 1.55 -21.43
CA LEU A 527 10.35 0.16 -21.55
C LEU A 527 9.73 -0.53 -22.78
N ALA A 528 8.43 -0.33 -23.03
CA ALA A 528 7.77 -0.87 -24.22
C ALA A 528 8.42 -0.41 -25.53
N LYS A 529 8.75 0.88 -25.63
CA LYS A 529 9.47 1.45 -26.78
C LYS A 529 10.84 0.82 -26.96
N GLN A 530 11.60 0.66 -25.87
CA GLN A 530 12.93 0.06 -25.89
C GLN A 530 12.92 -1.42 -26.34
N LEU A 531 11.94 -2.20 -25.91
CA LEU A 531 11.88 -3.64 -26.20
C LEU A 531 11.34 -3.96 -27.60
N ARG A 532 10.64 -3.01 -28.24
CA ARG A 532 10.13 -3.11 -29.61
C ARG A 532 11.10 -2.62 -30.69
N GLY A 533 11.97 -1.68 -30.33
CA GLY A 533 13.02 -1.16 -31.20
C GLY A 533 14.21 -2.05 -31.25
#